data_a8a111c169446cb3cc8639370358de1c
#
_entry.id   a8a111c169446cb3cc8639370358de1c
#
_cell.length_a   1.000
_cell.length_b   1.000
_cell.length_c   1.000
_cell.angle_alpha   90.00
_cell.angle_beta   90.00
_cell.angle_gamma   90.00
#
_symmetry.space_group_name_H-M   'P 1'
#
loop_
_entity.id
_entity.type
_entity.pdbx_description
1 polymer ?
#
loop_
_entity_poly.entity_id
_entity_poly.type
_entity_poly.pdbx_seq_one_letter_code
_entity_poly.pdbx_strand_id
1 'polypeptide(L)'
;MEFQISRTRRPYEFNMWKSHWHPYYELFYLVSGHCKIFINHSLYYLEPGDMVFIIPGEIHRTTYYSSPVNERITLSFDKEYLNDMTQSCGSHLTDSLFQSSKVSIPAGSRSYAEELIQKMVYEGAGQDGYSPMMMRNYLYELLIFLSRCQEARSDAGKMEIGEKAIEEAAEYIYHNYGAPLTLNEVAEMIHMSPAYFSRKFKSVTGFGFKEYLTNIRIREAAQLLINTGKSVTDIALECGFGDGNYFGDAFKKIKGVSPRDFRKMQGIR
;
A
#
# COMPACT_ATOMS: atom_id res chain seq x y z
N MET A 1 3.97 16.38 3.18
CA MET A 1 3.06 16.15 4.36
C MET A 1 3.94 16.10 5.60
N GLU A 2 3.54 16.73 6.68
CA GLU A 2 4.25 16.54 7.94
C GLU A 2 4.09 15.11 8.43
N PHE A 3 5.06 14.62 9.21
CA PHE A 3 4.97 13.32 9.86
C PHE A 3 3.72 13.25 10.74
N GLN A 4 2.90 12.25 10.56
CA GLN A 4 1.69 12.02 11.34
C GLN A 4 1.73 10.65 12.00
N ILE A 5 1.33 10.59 13.26
CA ILE A 5 1.13 9.36 14.00
C ILE A 5 -0.29 9.33 14.54
N SER A 6 -0.97 8.21 14.38
CA SER A 6 -2.35 8.02 14.83
C SER A 6 -2.52 6.66 15.50
N ARG A 7 -3.06 6.67 16.71
CA ARG A 7 -3.47 5.46 17.44
C ARG A 7 -4.99 5.36 17.42
N THR A 8 -5.51 4.27 16.88
CA THR A 8 -6.94 4.14 16.61
C THR A 8 -7.46 2.79 17.06
N ARG A 9 -8.59 2.80 17.81
CA ARG A 9 -9.37 1.61 18.15
C ARG A 9 -10.53 1.47 17.18
N ARG A 10 -10.79 0.25 16.70
CA ARG A 10 -11.85 -0.08 15.75
C ARG A 10 -12.62 -1.32 16.21
N PRO A 11 -13.96 -1.32 16.21
CA PRO A 11 -14.73 -2.54 16.37
C PRO A 11 -14.53 -3.47 15.17
N TYR A 12 -14.80 -4.78 15.34
CA TYR A 12 -14.64 -5.74 14.24
C TYR A 12 -15.59 -5.47 13.05
N GLU A 13 -16.69 -4.80 13.28
CA GLU A 13 -17.66 -4.37 12.25
C GLU A 13 -17.13 -3.23 11.38
N PHE A 14 -16.07 -2.55 11.83
CA PHE A 14 -15.44 -1.50 11.05
C PHE A 14 -14.62 -2.11 9.94
N ASN A 15 -15.26 -2.30 8.80
CA ASN A 15 -14.56 -2.62 7.56
C ASN A 15 -14.44 -1.37 6.71
N MET A 16 -13.23 -1.10 6.22
CA MET A 16 -13.06 -0.09 5.19
C MET A 16 -13.87 -0.55 3.97
N TRP A 17 -15.00 0.10 3.73
CA TRP A 17 -15.93 -0.30 2.67
C TRP A 17 -15.40 0.04 1.27
N LYS A 18 -14.37 0.91 1.17
CA LYS A 18 -13.62 1.19 -0.04
C LYS A 18 -12.13 1.09 0.21
N SER A 19 -11.42 0.51 -0.74
CA SER A 19 -9.99 0.62 -0.84
C SER A 19 -9.61 2.05 -1.22
N HIS A 20 -8.42 2.47 -0.82
CA HIS A 20 -7.89 3.80 -1.10
C HIS A 20 -6.39 3.71 -1.38
N TRP A 21 -5.81 4.80 -1.77
CA TRP A 21 -4.39 5.02 -1.91
C TRP A 21 -4.06 6.43 -1.41
N HIS A 22 -2.79 6.67 -1.12
CA HIS A 22 -2.31 7.98 -0.69
C HIS A 22 -0.90 8.23 -1.26
N PRO A 23 -0.43 9.51 -1.36
CA PRO A 23 0.84 9.86 -1.96
C PRO A 23 2.03 9.80 -0.99
N TYR A 24 1.87 9.27 0.20
CA TYR A 24 2.86 9.19 1.27
C TYR A 24 3.09 7.74 1.68
N TYR A 25 4.17 7.47 2.40
CA TYR A 25 4.45 6.19 3.05
C TYR A 25 3.56 6.04 4.28
N GLU A 26 3.02 4.85 4.49
CA GLU A 26 2.32 4.48 5.72
C GLU A 26 2.95 3.23 6.31
N LEU A 27 3.26 3.29 7.59
CA LEU A 27 3.60 2.13 8.41
C LEU A 27 2.43 1.82 9.32
N PHE A 28 1.82 0.67 9.13
CA PHE A 28 0.70 0.17 9.92
C PHE A 28 1.20 -0.85 10.92
N TYR A 29 0.97 -0.64 12.21
CA TYR A 29 1.28 -1.57 13.30
C TYR A 29 0.00 -2.07 13.96
N LEU A 30 -0.20 -3.39 14.02
CA LEU A 30 -1.32 -4.00 14.73
C LEU A 30 -0.95 -4.22 16.20
N VAL A 31 -1.56 -3.43 17.10
CA VAL A 31 -1.35 -3.52 18.55
C VAL A 31 -2.13 -4.67 19.13
N SER A 32 -3.40 -4.81 18.77
CA SER A 32 -4.28 -5.87 19.25
C SER A 32 -5.36 -6.22 18.24
N GLY A 33 -5.91 -7.42 18.35
CA GLY A 33 -6.95 -7.94 17.47
C GLY A 33 -6.36 -8.66 16.26
N HIS A 34 -7.16 -8.80 15.20
CA HIS A 34 -6.77 -9.46 13.96
C HIS A 34 -7.32 -8.71 12.77
N CYS A 35 -6.51 -8.50 11.76
CA CYS A 35 -6.97 -7.92 10.51
C CYS A 35 -6.29 -8.57 9.31
N LYS A 36 -6.89 -8.39 8.15
CA LYS A 36 -6.28 -8.65 6.87
C LYS A 36 -6.17 -7.35 6.09
N ILE A 37 -5.04 -7.17 5.43
CA ILE A 37 -4.79 -6.01 4.58
C ILE A 37 -4.53 -6.53 3.17
N PHE A 38 -5.34 -6.08 2.22
CA PHE A 38 -5.09 -6.25 0.81
C PHE A 38 -4.27 -5.04 0.33
N ILE A 39 -3.10 -5.31 -0.28
CA ILE A 39 -2.21 -4.29 -0.83
C ILE A 39 -1.87 -4.68 -2.26
N ASN A 40 -2.20 -3.84 -3.23
CA ASN A 40 -2.04 -4.06 -4.66
C ASN A 40 -2.67 -5.38 -5.14
N HIS A 41 -1.95 -6.49 -5.07
CA HIS A 41 -2.36 -7.83 -5.50
C HIS A 41 -2.18 -8.89 -4.42
N SER A 42 -1.65 -8.53 -3.25
CA SER A 42 -1.35 -9.47 -2.16
C SER A 42 -2.24 -9.25 -0.94
N LEU A 43 -2.61 -10.33 -0.28
CA LEU A 43 -3.43 -10.33 0.94
C LEU A 43 -2.59 -10.77 2.14
N TYR A 44 -2.46 -9.91 3.13
CA TYR A 44 -1.69 -10.15 4.34
C TYR A 44 -2.60 -10.32 5.54
N TYR A 45 -2.42 -11.41 6.29
CA TYR A 45 -3.05 -11.63 7.58
C TYR A 45 -2.13 -11.11 8.67
N LEU A 46 -2.65 -10.24 9.54
CA LEU A 46 -1.91 -9.63 10.62
C LEU A 46 -2.38 -10.10 11.97
N GLU A 47 -1.39 -10.44 12.79
CA GLU A 47 -1.51 -10.69 14.22
C GLU A 47 -0.89 -9.55 15.03
N PRO A 48 -1.19 -9.43 16.33
CA PRO A 48 -0.56 -8.43 17.18
C PRO A 48 0.97 -8.51 17.10
N GLY A 49 1.61 -7.37 16.82
CA GLY A 49 3.05 -7.25 16.61
C GLY A 49 3.48 -7.29 15.15
N ASP A 50 2.59 -7.54 14.20
CA ASP A 50 2.90 -7.42 12.79
C ASP A 50 2.85 -5.96 12.35
N MET A 51 3.76 -5.63 11.43
CA MET A 51 3.77 -4.35 10.73
C MET A 51 3.57 -4.53 9.24
N VAL A 52 2.98 -3.53 8.61
CA VAL A 52 2.82 -3.47 7.16
C VAL A 52 3.30 -2.12 6.66
N PHE A 53 4.14 -2.18 5.61
CA PHE A 53 4.54 -1.03 4.82
C PHE A 53 3.62 -0.84 3.64
N ILE A 54 3.16 0.39 3.44
CA ILE A 54 2.37 0.81 2.29
C ILE A 54 3.12 1.97 1.64
N ILE A 55 3.59 1.75 0.42
CA ILE A 55 4.33 2.78 -0.31
C ILE A 55 3.38 3.73 -1.06
N PRO A 56 3.83 4.95 -1.43
CA PRO A 56 3.00 5.90 -2.14
C PRO A 56 2.34 5.32 -3.40
N GLY A 57 1.03 5.49 -3.50
CA GLY A 57 0.25 5.05 -4.65
C GLY A 57 -0.25 3.61 -4.58
N GLU A 58 0.13 2.84 -3.57
CA GLU A 58 -0.39 1.48 -3.40
C GLU A 58 -1.86 1.48 -2.98
N ILE A 59 -2.62 0.69 -3.71
CA ILE A 59 -4.03 0.47 -3.42
C ILE A 59 -4.12 -0.52 -2.26
N HIS A 60 -4.79 -0.13 -1.17
CA HIS A 60 -4.91 -1.00 -0.02
C HIS A 60 -6.27 -0.92 0.67
N ARG A 61 -6.59 -1.97 1.42
CA ARG A 61 -7.81 -2.09 2.22
C ARG A 61 -7.57 -2.94 3.45
N THR A 62 -7.96 -2.41 4.62
CA THR A 62 -7.93 -3.15 5.88
C THR A 62 -9.33 -3.70 6.20
N THR A 63 -9.39 -4.96 6.62
CA THR A 63 -10.59 -5.64 7.10
C THR A 63 -10.30 -6.30 8.43
N TYR A 64 -11.06 -5.95 9.48
CA TYR A 64 -10.93 -6.57 10.80
C TYR A 64 -11.84 -7.78 10.93
N TYR A 65 -11.42 -8.78 11.71
CA TYR A 65 -12.19 -10.00 11.95
C TYR A 65 -11.85 -10.59 13.34
N SER A 66 -12.73 -11.44 13.84
CA SER A 66 -12.57 -12.27 15.04
C SER A 66 -12.34 -11.59 16.40
N SER A 67 -12.13 -10.30 16.48
CA SER A 67 -11.92 -9.58 17.75
C SER A 67 -12.93 -8.46 17.92
N PRO A 68 -13.55 -8.32 19.11
CA PRO A 68 -14.55 -7.28 19.36
C PRO A 68 -13.96 -5.87 19.27
N VAL A 69 -12.67 -5.71 19.61
CA VAL A 69 -11.94 -4.46 19.50
C VAL A 69 -10.56 -4.74 18.90
N ASN A 70 -10.19 -3.94 17.90
CA ASN A 70 -8.90 -3.99 17.27
C ASN A 70 -8.21 -2.63 17.45
N GLU A 71 -6.93 -2.64 17.75
CA GLU A 71 -6.15 -1.43 17.95
C GLU A 71 -4.95 -1.40 17.03
N ARG A 72 -4.77 -0.27 16.35
CA ARG A 72 -3.66 -0.04 15.43
C ARG A 72 -2.98 1.28 15.68
N ILE A 73 -1.72 1.36 15.28
CA ILE A 73 -0.99 2.62 15.15
C ILE A 73 -0.58 2.75 13.69
N THR A 74 -0.77 3.94 13.12
CA THR A 74 -0.30 4.27 11.77
C THR A 74 0.66 5.45 11.84
N LEU A 75 1.79 5.33 11.14
CA LEU A 75 2.76 6.40 10.94
C LEU A 75 2.74 6.75 9.45
N SER A 76 2.55 8.02 9.14
CA SER A 76 2.51 8.51 7.76
C SER A 76 3.57 9.59 7.57
N PHE A 77 4.38 9.47 6.49
CA PHE A 77 5.50 10.37 6.22
C PHE A 77 5.82 10.47 4.72
N ASP A 78 6.40 11.58 4.31
CA ASP A 78 6.80 11.83 2.93
C ASP A 78 8.17 11.21 2.59
N LYS A 79 8.46 11.09 1.30
CA LYS A 79 9.74 10.60 0.78
C LYS A 79 10.96 11.35 1.34
N GLU A 80 10.80 12.60 1.66
CA GLU A 80 11.88 13.46 2.21
C GLU A 80 12.43 12.90 3.52
N TYR A 81 11.60 12.24 4.34
CA TYR A 81 12.06 11.58 5.55
C TYR A 81 13.00 10.38 5.29
N LEU A 82 12.98 9.80 4.09
CA LEU A 82 13.85 8.68 3.72
C LEU A 82 15.12 9.12 2.98
N ASN A 83 15.16 10.36 2.46
CA ASN A 83 16.25 10.81 1.60
C ASN A 83 17.62 10.74 2.30
N ASP A 84 17.74 11.28 3.51
CA ASP A 84 19.02 11.30 4.25
C ASP A 84 19.46 9.88 4.63
N MET A 85 18.51 9.02 4.99
CA MET A 85 18.76 7.62 5.30
C MET A 85 19.23 6.85 4.06
N THR A 86 18.59 7.07 2.92
CA THR A 86 18.96 6.43 1.65
C THR A 86 20.34 6.90 1.18
N GLN A 87 20.69 8.17 1.40
CA GLN A 87 22.02 8.70 1.10
C GLN A 87 23.10 8.07 1.99
N SER A 88 22.79 7.81 3.26
CA SER A 88 23.74 7.30 4.23
C SER A 88 23.92 5.77 4.19
N CYS A 89 22.83 5.03 3.98
CA CYS A 89 22.78 3.56 4.01
C CYS A 89 22.68 2.91 2.63
N GLY A 90 22.56 3.71 1.54
CA GLY A 90 22.23 3.23 0.21
C GLY A 90 20.76 2.84 0.07
N SER A 91 20.31 2.52 -1.15
CA SER A 91 18.92 2.09 -1.42
C SER A 91 18.62 0.70 -0.86
N HIS A 92 19.62 -0.10 -0.52
CA HIS A 92 19.45 -1.49 -0.07
C HIS A 92 18.48 -1.64 1.10
N LEU A 93 18.50 -0.71 2.05
CA LEU A 93 17.63 -0.76 3.22
C LEU A 93 16.15 -0.51 2.84
N THR A 94 15.89 0.46 1.99
CA THR A 94 14.55 0.75 1.47
C THR A 94 14.06 -0.35 0.53
N ASP A 95 14.94 -0.89 -0.31
CA ASP A 95 14.61 -1.98 -1.23
C ASP A 95 14.23 -3.25 -0.45
N SER A 96 14.98 -3.59 0.60
CA SER A 96 14.68 -4.70 1.51
C SER A 96 13.32 -4.54 2.19
N LEU A 97 13.03 -3.36 2.76
CA LEU A 97 11.76 -3.07 3.43
C LEU A 97 10.57 -3.11 2.47
N PHE A 98 10.77 -2.77 1.20
CA PHE A 98 9.70 -2.70 0.20
C PHE A 98 9.52 -3.98 -0.62
N GLN A 99 10.41 -4.97 -0.48
CA GLN A 99 10.26 -6.28 -1.11
C GLN A 99 9.07 -7.07 -0.56
N SER A 100 8.78 -6.93 0.73
CA SER A 100 7.60 -7.53 1.35
C SER A 100 6.89 -6.48 2.18
N SER A 101 5.63 -6.20 1.84
CA SER A 101 4.85 -5.22 2.59
C SER A 101 4.66 -5.61 4.06
N LYS A 102 4.67 -6.92 4.41
CA LYS A 102 4.49 -7.39 5.79
C LYS A 102 5.84 -7.69 6.47
N VAL A 103 6.01 -7.13 7.67
CA VAL A 103 7.11 -7.45 8.59
C VAL A 103 6.54 -8.01 9.88
N SER A 104 6.92 -9.25 10.23
CA SER A 104 6.53 -9.87 11.50
C SER A 104 7.65 -9.69 12.53
N ILE A 105 7.36 -8.91 13.57
CA ILE A 105 8.33 -8.66 14.65
C ILE A 105 8.36 -9.85 15.60
N PRO A 106 9.53 -10.45 15.88
CA PRO A 106 9.66 -11.52 16.87
C PRO A 106 9.09 -11.08 18.24
N ALA A 107 8.39 -11.97 18.92
CA ALA A 107 7.70 -11.64 20.18
C ALA A 107 8.65 -11.00 21.22
N GLY A 108 9.88 -11.50 21.34
CA GLY A 108 10.89 -10.95 22.25
C GLY A 108 11.43 -9.56 21.90
N SER A 109 11.13 -9.07 20.70
CA SER A 109 11.59 -7.76 20.20
C SER A 109 10.46 -6.74 20.01
N ARG A 110 9.21 -7.14 20.28
CA ARG A 110 8.03 -6.25 20.13
C ARG A 110 8.08 -5.03 21.05
N SER A 111 8.53 -5.22 22.29
CA SER A 111 8.68 -4.14 23.27
C SER A 111 9.59 -3.03 22.77
N TYR A 112 10.64 -3.37 22.04
CA TYR A 112 11.56 -2.38 21.46
C TYR A 112 10.90 -1.55 20.38
N ALA A 113 10.16 -2.17 19.46
CA ALA A 113 9.41 -1.43 18.43
C ALA A 113 8.32 -0.55 19.04
N GLU A 114 7.60 -1.08 20.04
CA GLU A 114 6.56 -0.33 20.76
C GLU A 114 7.13 0.87 21.51
N GLU A 115 8.31 0.73 22.11
CA GLU A 115 9.01 1.84 22.77
C GLU A 115 9.36 2.96 21.77
N LEU A 116 9.88 2.62 20.59
CA LEU A 116 10.18 3.61 19.55
C LEU A 116 8.91 4.32 19.06
N ILE A 117 7.83 3.56 18.83
CA ILE A 117 6.54 4.11 18.44
C ILE A 117 6.00 5.06 19.53
N GLN A 118 6.12 4.66 20.81
CA GLN A 118 5.65 5.45 21.93
C GLN A 118 6.45 6.75 22.09
N LYS A 119 7.78 6.73 21.85
CA LYS A 119 8.62 7.92 21.77
C LYS A 119 8.15 8.85 20.65
N MET A 120 7.83 8.32 19.47
CA MET A 120 7.28 9.11 18.36
C MET A 120 5.90 9.70 18.70
N VAL A 121 5.03 8.97 19.38
CA VAL A 121 3.73 9.50 19.86
C VAL A 121 3.95 10.65 20.82
N TYR A 122 4.89 10.53 21.74
CA TYR A 122 5.24 11.58 22.69
C TYR A 122 5.75 12.84 21.99
N GLU A 123 6.71 12.70 21.07
CA GLU A 123 7.26 13.81 20.31
C GLU A 123 6.21 14.47 19.40
N GLY A 124 5.29 13.68 18.82
CA GLY A 124 4.20 14.20 18.00
C GLY A 124 3.18 15.05 18.78
N ALA A 125 3.09 14.85 20.10
CA ALA A 125 2.31 15.69 21.01
C ALA A 125 3.12 16.87 21.60
N GLY A 126 4.44 16.78 21.56
CA GLY A 126 5.38 17.83 21.97
C GLY A 126 5.48 18.93 20.91
N GLN A 127 5.76 20.15 21.35
CA GLN A 127 5.84 21.30 20.44
C GLN A 127 7.13 22.11 20.66
N ASP A 128 8.24 21.42 20.80
CA ASP A 128 9.52 22.11 20.78
C ASP A 128 10.22 22.01 19.41
N GLY A 129 11.24 22.84 19.19
CA GLY A 129 11.97 22.88 17.92
C GLY A 129 12.80 21.63 17.61
N TYR A 130 12.93 20.70 18.57
CA TYR A 130 13.72 19.47 18.44
C TYR A 130 12.85 18.25 18.05
N SER A 131 11.55 18.30 18.31
CA SER A 131 10.62 17.19 18.05
C SER A 131 10.68 16.65 16.61
N PRO A 132 10.75 17.46 15.54
CA PRO A 132 10.86 16.93 14.17
C PRO A 132 12.14 16.10 13.95
N MET A 133 13.25 16.49 14.57
CA MET A 133 14.51 15.74 14.46
C MET A 133 14.46 14.45 15.28
N MET A 134 13.89 14.48 16.47
CA MET A 134 13.71 13.27 17.30
C MET A 134 12.78 12.27 16.62
N MET A 135 11.67 12.72 16.05
CA MET A 135 10.76 11.90 15.26
C MET A 135 11.47 11.20 14.11
N ARG A 136 12.32 11.93 13.38
CA ARG A 136 13.12 11.37 12.27
C ARG A 136 14.10 10.31 12.76
N ASN A 137 14.80 10.56 13.85
CA ASN A 137 15.76 9.61 14.42
C ASN A 137 15.07 8.30 14.86
N TYR A 138 13.94 8.40 15.58
CA TYR A 138 13.17 7.22 15.99
C TYR A 138 12.59 6.45 14.78
N LEU A 139 12.17 7.16 13.75
CA LEU A 139 11.74 6.51 12.51
C LEU A 139 12.88 5.75 11.87
N TYR A 140 14.08 6.33 11.74
CA TYR A 140 15.23 5.66 11.15
C TYR A 140 15.65 4.42 11.95
N GLU A 141 15.68 4.53 13.26
CA GLU A 141 15.97 3.42 14.15
C GLU A 141 14.94 2.28 13.96
N LEU A 142 13.64 2.62 13.89
CA LEU A 142 12.58 1.66 13.63
C LEU A 142 12.74 0.99 12.25
N LEU A 143 13.02 1.75 11.20
CA LEU A 143 13.17 1.21 9.84
C LEU A 143 14.36 0.25 9.74
N ILE A 144 15.51 0.59 10.34
CA ILE A 144 16.68 -0.28 10.41
C ILE A 144 16.35 -1.56 11.19
N PHE A 145 15.67 -1.43 12.31
CA PHE A 145 15.22 -2.57 13.10
C PHE A 145 14.31 -3.51 12.31
N LEU A 146 13.32 -2.95 11.60
CA LEU A 146 12.39 -3.72 10.78
C LEU A 146 13.09 -4.44 9.60
N SER A 147 14.05 -3.79 8.95
CA SER A 147 14.86 -4.43 7.91
C SER A 147 15.58 -5.68 8.44
N ARG A 148 16.17 -5.58 9.62
CA ARG A 148 16.83 -6.74 10.28
C ARG A 148 15.84 -7.85 10.64
N CYS A 149 14.60 -7.50 11.01
CA CYS A 149 13.55 -8.50 11.27
C CYS A 149 13.10 -9.22 9.98
N GLN A 150 13.10 -8.53 8.86
CA GLN A 150 12.69 -9.09 7.56
C GLN A 150 13.71 -10.10 7.03
N GLU A 151 15.00 -9.83 7.15
CA GLU A 151 16.07 -10.74 6.74
C GLU A 151 16.04 -12.08 7.51
N ALA A 152 15.42 -12.11 8.69
CA ALA A 152 15.37 -13.27 9.56
C ALA A 152 14.19 -14.23 9.29
N ARG A 153 13.24 -13.93 8.39
CA ARG A 153 12.02 -14.76 8.19
C ARG A 153 11.52 -14.81 6.76
N SER A 154 11.20 -16.05 6.33
CA SER A 154 10.28 -16.34 5.22
C SER A 154 9.08 -17.11 5.80
N ASP A 155 7.93 -16.46 6.00
CA ASP A 155 6.72 -17.16 6.45
C ASP A 155 5.48 -16.68 5.69
N ALA A 156 4.84 -17.61 4.99
CA ALA A 156 3.54 -17.43 4.37
C ALA A 156 2.45 -17.69 5.43
N GLY A 157 1.66 -16.69 5.76
CA GLY A 157 0.49 -16.83 6.61
C GLY A 157 -0.56 -17.80 6.01
N LYS A 158 -1.39 -18.41 6.86
CA LYS A 158 -2.49 -19.30 6.44
C LYS A 158 -3.55 -18.48 5.70
N MET A 159 -3.72 -18.73 4.40
CA MET A 159 -4.70 -18.09 3.54
C MET A 159 -5.88 -19.04 3.26
N GLU A 160 -7.10 -18.52 3.23
CA GLU A 160 -8.26 -19.30 2.77
C GLU A 160 -8.15 -19.58 1.26
N ILE A 161 -8.53 -20.80 0.83
CA ILE A 161 -8.41 -21.24 -0.58
C ILE A 161 -9.08 -20.25 -1.54
N GLY A 162 -10.26 -19.72 -1.19
CA GLY A 162 -10.97 -18.78 -2.05
C GLY A 162 -10.36 -17.36 -2.10
N GLU A 163 -9.55 -16.99 -1.12
CA GLU A 163 -8.82 -15.70 -1.10
C GLU A 163 -7.52 -15.81 -1.88
N LYS A 164 -6.87 -16.97 -1.83
CA LYS A 164 -5.70 -17.28 -2.64
C LYS A 164 -6.00 -17.16 -4.15
N ALA A 165 -7.13 -17.71 -4.60
CA ALA A 165 -7.54 -17.57 -6.00
C ALA A 165 -7.81 -16.10 -6.39
N ILE A 166 -8.33 -15.27 -5.48
CA ILE A 166 -8.49 -13.83 -5.73
C ILE A 166 -7.14 -13.11 -5.78
N GLU A 167 -6.18 -13.51 -4.95
CA GLU A 167 -4.81 -13.00 -5.01
C GLU A 167 -4.14 -13.36 -6.35
N GLU A 168 -4.23 -14.62 -6.78
CA GLU A 168 -3.76 -15.07 -8.10
C GLU A 168 -4.40 -14.26 -9.25
N ALA A 169 -5.70 -13.98 -9.16
CA ALA A 169 -6.39 -13.13 -10.14
C ALA A 169 -5.87 -11.68 -10.10
N ALA A 170 -5.67 -11.12 -8.92
CA ALA A 170 -5.18 -9.76 -8.76
C ALA A 170 -3.73 -9.61 -9.27
N GLU A 171 -2.88 -10.59 -9.00
CA GLU A 171 -1.52 -10.69 -9.52
C GLU A 171 -1.51 -10.80 -11.05
N TYR A 172 -2.35 -11.67 -11.62
CA TYR A 172 -2.50 -11.77 -13.06
C TYR A 172 -2.94 -10.46 -13.71
N ILE A 173 -3.94 -9.78 -13.15
CA ILE A 173 -4.39 -8.45 -13.63
C ILE A 173 -3.25 -7.45 -13.54
N TYR A 174 -2.48 -7.48 -12.44
CA TYR A 174 -1.35 -6.58 -12.23
C TYR A 174 -0.25 -6.74 -13.28
N HIS A 175 0.09 -7.97 -13.65
CA HIS A 175 1.11 -8.24 -14.66
C HIS A 175 0.64 -8.06 -16.09
N ASN A 176 -0.68 -8.06 -16.33
CA ASN A 176 -1.27 -7.99 -17.67
C ASN A 176 -2.16 -6.75 -17.90
N TYR A 177 -2.03 -5.71 -17.07
CA TYR A 177 -2.90 -4.54 -17.10
C TYR A 177 -2.96 -3.83 -18.47
N GLY A 178 -1.89 -3.86 -19.26
CA GLY A 178 -1.82 -3.28 -20.60
C GLY A 178 -2.68 -4.01 -21.65
N ALA A 179 -3.03 -5.26 -21.39
CA ALA A 179 -3.85 -6.08 -22.29
C ALA A 179 -5.36 -5.77 -22.13
N PRO A 180 -6.19 -6.12 -23.14
CA PRO A 180 -7.65 -5.98 -23.07
C PRO A 180 -8.28 -7.07 -22.18
N LEU A 181 -8.08 -6.97 -20.86
CA LEU A 181 -8.61 -7.93 -19.89
C LEU A 181 -10.11 -7.76 -19.66
N THR A 182 -10.84 -8.88 -19.62
CA THR A 182 -12.24 -8.94 -19.23
C THR A 182 -12.45 -9.70 -17.93
N LEU A 183 -13.54 -9.39 -17.24
CA LEU A 183 -13.93 -10.09 -16.02
C LEU A 183 -14.11 -11.58 -16.25
N ASN A 184 -14.70 -11.96 -17.40
CA ASN A 184 -14.98 -13.35 -17.73
C ASN A 184 -13.69 -14.17 -17.92
N GLU A 185 -12.71 -13.64 -18.65
CA GLU A 185 -11.41 -14.31 -18.85
C GLU A 185 -10.67 -14.54 -17.53
N VAL A 186 -10.64 -13.53 -16.66
CA VAL A 186 -9.97 -13.67 -15.36
C VAL A 186 -10.74 -14.65 -14.45
N ALA A 187 -12.06 -14.64 -14.47
CA ALA A 187 -12.86 -15.58 -13.69
C ALA A 187 -12.65 -17.03 -14.17
N GLU A 188 -12.57 -17.24 -15.48
CA GLU A 188 -12.30 -18.56 -16.09
C GLU A 188 -10.91 -19.07 -15.71
N MET A 189 -9.89 -18.22 -15.76
CA MET A 189 -8.52 -18.54 -15.38
C MET A 189 -8.41 -19.14 -13.97
N ILE A 190 -9.18 -18.60 -13.02
CA ILE A 190 -9.20 -19.09 -11.63
C ILE A 190 -10.35 -20.06 -11.34
N HIS A 191 -10.97 -20.62 -12.38
CA HIS A 191 -12.06 -21.60 -12.29
C HIS A 191 -13.27 -21.14 -11.46
N MET A 192 -13.62 -19.85 -11.55
CA MET A 192 -14.79 -19.28 -10.87
C MET A 192 -15.85 -18.83 -11.89
N SER A 193 -17.13 -18.92 -11.51
CA SER A 193 -18.17 -18.25 -12.31
C SER A 193 -17.99 -16.73 -12.25
N PRO A 194 -18.26 -15.98 -13.34
CA PRO A 194 -18.10 -14.52 -13.37
C PRO A 194 -18.84 -13.79 -12.24
N ALA A 195 -20.05 -14.26 -11.90
CA ALA A 195 -20.85 -13.67 -10.84
C ALA A 195 -20.25 -13.89 -9.44
N TYR A 196 -19.71 -15.10 -9.19
CA TYR A 196 -19.04 -15.41 -7.91
C TYR A 196 -17.72 -14.66 -7.81
N PHE A 197 -16.90 -14.68 -8.86
CA PHE A 197 -15.66 -13.90 -8.96
C PHE A 197 -15.90 -12.43 -8.65
N SER A 198 -16.84 -11.79 -9.35
CA SER A 198 -17.14 -10.36 -9.15
C SER A 198 -17.44 -10.01 -7.68
N ARG A 199 -18.28 -10.82 -7.01
CA ARG A 199 -18.60 -10.61 -5.59
C ARG A 199 -17.40 -10.86 -4.66
N LYS A 200 -16.72 -12.00 -4.86
CA LYS A 200 -15.57 -12.38 -4.01
C LYS A 200 -14.40 -11.42 -4.21
N PHE A 201 -14.10 -11.05 -5.46
CA PHE A 201 -13.06 -10.07 -5.80
C PHE A 201 -13.32 -8.75 -5.09
N LYS A 202 -14.55 -8.22 -5.20
CA LYS A 202 -14.92 -6.98 -4.50
C LYS A 202 -14.87 -7.12 -2.99
N SER A 203 -15.24 -8.26 -2.43
CA SER A 203 -15.19 -8.48 -0.97
C SER A 203 -13.76 -8.53 -0.43
N VAL A 204 -12.81 -9.08 -1.20
CA VAL A 204 -11.40 -9.19 -0.82
C VAL A 204 -10.65 -7.89 -1.09
N THR A 205 -10.70 -7.41 -2.34
CA THR A 205 -9.93 -6.24 -2.78
C THR A 205 -10.58 -4.90 -2.41
N GLY A 206 -11.90 -4.86 -2.24
CA GLY A 206 -12.69 -3.65 -2.04
C GLY A 206 -13.09 -2.95 -3.32
N PHE A 207 -12.58 -3.37 -4.48
CA PHE A 207 -12.88 -2.82 -5.80
C PHE A 207 -13.68 -3.78 -6.66
N GLY A 208 -14.53 -3.24 -7.53
CA GLY A 208 -14.97 -3.99 -8.69
C GLY A 208 -13.81 -4.21 -9.68
N PHE A 209 -13.86 -5.27 -10.48
CA PHE A 209 -12.81 -5.63 -11.44
C PHE A 209 -12.37 -4.46 -12.34
N LYS A 210 -13.32 -3.76 -12.98
CA LYS A 210 -13.01 -2.61 -13.86
C LYS A 210 -12.36 -1.45 -13.10
N GLU A 211 -12.83 -1.18 -11.90
CA GLU A 211 -12.30 -0.12 -11.05
C GLU A 211 -10.86 -0.45 -10.63
N TYR A 212 -10.61 -1.68 -10.23
CA TYR A 212 -9.28 -2.18 -9.88
C TYR A 212 -8.29 -2.07 -11.04
N LEU A 213 -8.66 -2.60 -12.22
CA LEU A 213 -7.84 -2.52 -13.43
C LEU A 213 -7.54 -1.07 -13.82
N THR A 214 -8.55 -0.19 -13.76
CA THR A 214 -8.36 1.25 -14.07
C THR A 214 -7.38 1.91 -13.10
N ASN A 215 -7.45 1.60 -11.80
CA ASN A 215 -6.53 2.16 -10.82
C ASN A 215 -5.08 1.71 -11.07
N ILE A 216 -4.86 0.43 -11.39
CA ILE A 216 -3.52 -0.07 -11.77
C ILE A 216 -3.01 0.69 -13.00
N ARG A 217 -3.79 0.77 -14.06
CA ARG A 217 -3.43 1.48 -15.30
C ARG A 217 -3.05 2.94 -15.06
N ILE A 218 -3.82 3.65 -14.25
CA ILE A 218 -3.53 5.05 -13.90
C ILE A 218 -2.27 5.17 -13.05
N ARG A 219 -2.01 4.23 -12.14
CA ARG A 219 -0.78 4.21 -11.34
C ARG A 219 0.44 4.06 -12.24
N GLU A 220 0.43 3.08 -13.13
CA GLU A 220 1.53 2.82 -14.06
C GLU A 220 1.69 3.98 -15.06
N ALA A 221 0.60 4.54 -15.56
CA ALA A 221 0.64 5.74 -16.39
C ALA A 221 1.28 6.94 -15.67
N ALA A 222 1.02 7.13 -14.39
CA ALA A 222 1.65 8.17 -13.59
C ALA A 222 3.17 7.96 -13.47
N GLN A 223 3.64 6.72 -13.30
CA GLN A 223 5.07 6.39 -13.31
C GLN A 223 5.72 6.66 -14.68
N LEU A 224 5.06 6.27 -15.76
CA LEU A 224 5.55 6.53 -17.11
C LEU A 224 5.60 8.04 -17.44
N LEU A 225 4.63 8.82 -16.94
CA LEU A 225 4.61 10.28 -17.09
C LEU A 225 5.81 10.94 -16.39
N ILE A 226 6.25 10.39 -15.26
CA ILE A 226 7.40 10.90 -14.49
C ILE A 226 8.74 10.44 -15.11
N ASN A 227 8.83 9.17 -15.49
CA ASN A 227 10.09 8.52 -15.79
C ASN A 227 10.44 8.53 -17.30
N THR A 228 9.52 8.98 -18.17
CA THR A 228 9.71 8.93 -19.62
C THR A 228 9.27 10.21 -20.32
N GLY A 229 9.86 10.46 -21.50
CA GLY A 229 9.43 11.52 -22.43
C GLY A 229 8.29 11.10 -23.38
N LYS A 230 7.67 9.92 -23.21
CA LYS A 230 6.59 9.42 -24.08
C LYS A 230 5.41 10.38 -24.12
N SER A 231 4.71 10.46 -25.27
CA SER A 231 3.50 11.27 -25.35
C SER A 231 2.40 10.74 -24.39
N VAL A 232 1.50 11.62 -23.98
CA VAL A 232 0.35 11.24 -23.13
C VAL A 232 -0.51 10.17 -23.81
N THR A 233 -0.61 10.24 -25.14
CA THR A 233 -1.38 9.27 -25.95
C THR A 233 -0.69 7.91 -25.97
N ASP A 234 0.64 7.87 -26.17
CA ASP A 234 1.39 6.61 -26.18
C ASP A 234 1.32 5.92 -24.80
N ILE A 235 1.45 6.71 -23.73
CA ILE A 235 1.29 6.20 -22.36
C ILE A 235 -0.10 5.62 -22.13
N ALA A 236 -1.16 6.30 -22.59
CA ALA A 236 -2.52 5.79 -22.48
C ALA A 236 -2.68 4.44 -23.18
N LEU A 237 -2.17 4.31 -24.42
CA LEU A 237 -2.21 3.06 -25.18
C LEU A 237 -1.39 1.95 -24.51
N GLU A 238 -0.17 2.24 -24.07
CA GLU A 238 0.70 1.29 -23.37
C GLU A 238 0.07 0.78 -22.07
N CYS A 239 -0.65 1.63 -21.36
CA CYS A 239 -1.41 1.25 -20.17
C CYS A 239 -2.77 0.60 -20.47
N GLY A 240 -3.08 0.27 -21.73
CA GLY A 240 -4.27 -0.46 -22.12
C GLY A 240 -5.55 0.37 -22.21
N PHE A 241 -5.46 1.71 -22.33
CA PHE A 241 -6.61 2.56 -22.61
C PHE A 241 -6.82 2.66 -24.12
N GLY A 242 -7.98 2.17 -24.59
CA GLY A 242 -8.35 2.27 -26.01
C GLY A 242 -8.87 3.66 -26.42
N ASP A 243 -9.19 4.55 -25.46
CA ASP A 243 -9.71 5.89 -25.66
C ASP A 243 -8.96 6.91 -24.78
N GLY A 244 -8.36 7.89 -25.42
CA GLY A 244 -7.58 8.95 -24.76
C GLY A 244 -8.44 9.90 -23.92
N ASN A 245 -9.71 10.12 -24.27
CA ASN A 245 -10.63 10.94 -23.47
C ASN A 245 -10.96 10.22 -22.18
N TYR A 246 -11.31 8.93 -22.27
CA TYR A 246 -11.56 8.11 -21.08
C TYR A 246 -10.33 8.04 -20.18
N PHE A 247 -9.11 7.91 -20.75
CA PHE A 247 -7.87 7.98 -19.99
C PHE A 247 -7.73 9.31 -19.23
N GLY A 248 -7.91 10.44 -19.93
CA GLY A 248 -7.79 11.78 -19.34
C GLY A 248 -8.74 11.98 -18.16
N ASP A 249 -10.00 11.58 -18.33
CA ASP A 249 -11.04 11.68 -17.29
C ASP A 249 -10.74 10.76 -16.10
N ALA A 250 -10.37 9.51 -16.34
CA ALA A 250 -10.00 8.56 -15.30
C ALA A 250 -8.77 9.03 -14.52
N PHE A 251 -7.74 9.53 -15.22
CA PHE A 251 -6.54 10.07 -14.61
C PHE A 251 -6.86 11.28 -13.71
N LYS A 252 -7.61 12.24 -14.23
CA LYS A 252 -8.01 13.43 -13.47
C LYS A 252 -8.87 13.07 -12.26
N LYS A 253 -9.78 12.10 -12.41
CA LYS A 253 -10.62 11.62 -11.30
C LYS A 253 -9.77 10.98 -10.18
N ILE A 254 -8.72 10.24 -10.53
CA ILE A 254 -7.89 9.49 -9.58
C ILE A 254 -6.74 10.35 -9.04
N LYS A 255 -6.09 11.16 -9.87
CA LYS A 255 -4.93 11.98 -9.48
C LYS A 255 -5.24 13.44 -9.16
N GLY A 256 -6.50 13.88 -9.39
CA GLY A 256 -6.94 15.25 -9.12
C GLY A 256 -6.58 16.26 -10.21
N VAL A 257 -5.62 15.94 -11.09
CA VAL A 257 -5.13 16.82 -12.15
C VAL A 257 -5.01 16.06 -13.47
N SER A 258 -4.96 16.77 -14.61
CA SER A 258 -4.79 16.13 -15.91
C SER A 258 -3.41 15.44 -16.04
N PRO A 259 -3.24 14.45 -16.94
CA PRO A 259 -1.94 13.82 -17.19
C PRO A 259 -0.85 14.83 -17.57
N ARG A 260 -1.18 15.85 -18.37
CA ARG A 260 -0.26 16.90 -18.78
C ARG A 260 0.17 17.79 -17.61
N ASP A 261 -0.78 18.17 -16.76
CA ASP A 261 -0.48 19.00 -15.57
C ASP A 261 0.32 18.19 -14.55
N PHE A 262 -0.01 16.93 -14.39
CA PHE A 262 0.73 16.02 -13.50
C PHE A 262 2.21 15.95 -13.91
N ARG A 263 2.52 15.78 -15.21
CA ARG A 263 3.90 15.79 -15.72
C ARG A 263 4.61 17.12 -15.45
N LYS A 264 3.94 18.27 -15.71
CA LYS A 264 4.51 19.60 -15.46
C LYS A 264 4.84 19.82 -13.98
N MET A 265 3.99 19.38 -13.06
CA MET A 265 4.21 19.52 -11.62
C MET A 265 5.46 18.76 -11.14
N GLN A 266 5.87 17.71 -11.84
CA GLN A 266 7.06 16.94 -11.54
C GLN A 266 8.35 17.53 -12.19
N GLY A 267 8.26 18.70 -12.84
CA GLY A 267 9.42 19.40 -13.43
C GLY A 267 9.97 18.77 -14.72
N ILE A 268 9.25 17.81 -15.30
CA ILE A 268 9.65 17.13 -16.54
C ILE A 268 8.98 17.85 -17.72
N ARG A 269 9.82 18.40 -18.63
CA ARG A 269 9.40 19.09 -19.86
C ARG A 269 9.07 18.12 -20.99
#